data_de2e40329785a3b2473756b1343e54ff
#
_entry.id   de2e40329785a3b2473756b1343e54ff
#
_cell.length_a   1.000
_cell.length_b   1.000
_cell.length_c   1.000
_cell.angle_alpha   90.00
_cell.angle_beta   90.00
_cell.angle_gamma   90.00
#
_symmetry.space_group_name_H-M   'P 1'
#
loop_
_entity.id
_entity.type
_entity.pdbx_description
1 polymer ?
#
loop_
_entity_poly.entity_id
_entity_poly.type
_entity_poly.pdbx_seq_one_letter_code
_entity_poly.pdbx_strand_id
1 'polypeptide(L)'
;LQALTQKPTALVGVGEKGRMCFTLTAEGEGGVEALLHAAERLLRMRFSPRICLATEQMLSGLSGELTGYGRFCAAHPRLMRQPLLRKLDSTHYGRALTRTQLMISAMGGDVLQGDDASITFQASILPGDSADGLLRRVERVISDTRILVTVNQMDEASVVSPIQGTAWEALTTAIHVHFPGMPIAPYLLTGASDARRMEPICPYIYRFSPFVLPPEELAKMHHPNERISIENLLRGTAFFRQMLMA
;
A
#
# COMPACT_ATOMS: atom_id res chain seq x y z
N LEU A 1 -12.54 -0.77 -1.22
CA LEU A 1 -12.94 0.13 -2.34
C LEU A 1 -14.35 -0.15 -2.84
N GLN A 2 -14.82 -1.41 -2.85
CA GLN A 2 -16.23 -1.72 -3.16
C GLN A 2 -17.24 -0.97 -2.27
N ALA A 3 -16.83 -0.49 -1.09
CA ALA A 3 -17.66 0.38 -0.26
C ALA A 3 -17.77 1.82 -0.78
N LEU A 4 -16.95 2.22 -1.75
CA LEU A 4 -16.99 3.54 -2.38
C LEU A 4 -17.76 3.50 -3.71
N THR A 5 -17.70 2.40 -4.43
CA THR A 5 -18.39 2.19 -5.72
C THR A 5 -19.34 1.01 -5.57
N GLN A 6 -20.57 1.17 -5.97
CA GLN A 6 -21.58 0.09 -5.94
C GLN A 6 -21.34 -0.98 -7.03
N LYS A 7 -20.34 -0.80 -7.87
CA LYS A 7 -20.00 -1.67 -9.00
C LYS A 7 -18.56 -2.20 -8.89
N PRO A 8 -18.29 -3.41 -9.42
CA PRO A 8 -16.93 -3.88 -9.61
C PRO A 8 -16.12 -2.86 -10.43
N THR A 9 -14.88 -2.61 -10.02
CA THR A 9 -14.00 -1.62 -10.65
C THR A 9 -12.64 -2.27 -10.89
N ALA A 10 -12.09 -2.11 -12.09
CA ALA A 10 -10.74 -2.52 -12.43
C ALA A 10 -9.74 -1.54 -11.79
N LEU A 11 -9.04 -1.99 -10.78
CA LEU A 11 -8.02 -1.20 -10.09
C LEU A 11 -6.65 -1.48 -10.69
N VAL A 12 -6.04 -0.45 -11.27
CA VAL A 12 -4.71 -0.52 -11.85
C VAL A 12 -3.72 0.16 -10.90
N GLY A 13 -2.85 -0.60 -10.27
CA GLY A 13 -1.80 -0.07 -9.42
C GLY A 13 -0.79 0.73 -10.23
N VAL A 14 -0.76 2.05 -10.04
CA VAL A 14 0.17 2.97 -10.71
C VAL A 14 1.38 3.30 -9.87
N GLY A 15 1.36 2.94 -8.60
CA GLY A 15 2.46 3.09 -7.66
C GLY A 15 2.23 2.20 -6.46
N GLU A 16 3.28 1.97 -5.68
CA GLU A 16 3.21 1.23 -4.43
C GLU A 16 3.92 1.95 -3.29
N LYS A 17 3.50 1.65 -2.07
CA LYS A 17 4.11 2.20 -0.86
C LYS A 17 5.52 1.64 -0.67
N GLY A 18 6.38 2.46 -0.08
CA GLY A 18 7.67 2.00 0.42
C GLY A 18 7.51 1.05 1.60
N ARG A 19 8.58 0.34 1.92
CA ARG A 19 8.62 -0.63 3.01
C ARG A 19 9.90 -0.49 3.80
N MET A 20 9.78 -0.49 5.11
CA MET A 20 10.93 -0.62 6.00
C MET A 20 10.63 -1.68 7.06
N CYS A 21 11.54 -2.61 7.24
CA CYS A 21 11.52 -3.59 8.32
C CYS A 21 12.76 -3.37 9.18
N PHE A 22 12.58 -3.20 10.48
CA PHE A 22 13.69 -3.03 11.42
C PHE A 22 13.39 -3.71 12.73
N THR A 23 14.44 -4.18 13.38
CA THR A 23 14.37 -4.89 14.66
C THR A 23 15.02 -4.03 15.74
N LEU A 24 14.34 -3.89 16.86
CA LEU A 24 14.89 -3.36 18.08
C LEU A 24 15.35 -4.53 18.95
N THR A 25 16.57 -4.49 19.43
CA THR A 25 17.11 -5.50 20.34
C THR A 25 17.53 -4.81 21.64
N ALA A 26 17.16 -5.40 22.77
CA ALA A 26 17.55 -4.92 24.08
C ALA A 26 18.97 -5.37 24.42
N GLU A 27 19.76 -4.49 25.05
CA GLU A 27 21.11 -4.78 25.50
C GLU A 27 21.27 -4.39 26.99
N GLY A 28 21.89 -5.27 27.75
CA GLY A 28 22.27 -5.03 29.15
C GLY A 28 21.10 -4.95 30.14
N GLU A 29 21.43 -4.60 31.36
CA GLU A 29 20.48 -4.53 32.49
C GLU A 29 19.40 -3.46 32.24
N GLY A 30 18.14 -3.82 32.46
CA GLY A 30 16.98 -2.95 32.18
C GLY A 30 16.69 -2.75 30.70
N GLY A 31 17.36 -3.51 29.82
CA GLY A 31 17.17 -3.43 28.36
C GLY A 31 15.76 -3.78 27.93
N VAL A 32 15.15 -4.82 28.52
CA VAL A 32 13.77 -5.24 28.18
C VAL A 32 12.75 -4.15 28.51
N GLU A 33 12.86 -3.50 29.66
CA GLU A 33 11.98 -2.38 30.02
C GLU A 33 12.15 -1.21 29.06
N ALA A 34 13.40 -0.86 28.73
CA ALA A 34 13.72 0.16 27.74
C ALA A 34 13.11 -0.18 26.36
N LEU A 35 13.18 -1.47 25.93
CA LEU A 35 12.62 -1.96 24.68
C LEU A 35 11.10 -1.78 24.64
N LEU A 36 10.39 -2.14 25.71
CA LEU A 36 8.94 -1.97 25.79
C LEU A 36 8.54 -0.49 25.75
N HIS A 37 9.26 0.37 26.46
CA HIS A 37 9.03 1.82 26.40
C HIS A 37 9.35 2.41 25.02
N ALA A 38 10.40 1.94 24.35
CA ALA A 38 10.71 2.35 22.98
C ALA A 38 9.59 1.93 22.00
N ALA A 39 9.12 0.68 22.12
CA ALA A 39 8.02 0.18 21.32
C ALA A 39 6.72 0.98 21.52
N GLU A 40 6.37 1.29 22.77
CA GLU A 40 5.22 2.14 23.08
C GLU A 40 5.35 3.52 22.43
N ARG A 41 6.50 4.18 22.55
CA ARG A 41 6.76 5.49 21.93
C ARG A 41 6.62 5.42 20.41
N LEU A 42 7.14 4.37 19.79
CA LEU A 42 7.02 4.18 18.33
C LEU A 42 5.57 3.94 17.90
N LEU A 43 4.79 3.13 18.61
CA LEU A 43 3.37 2.90 18.31
C LEU A 43 2.51 4.16 18.49
N ARG A 44 2.94 5.10 19.33
CA ARG A 44 2.29 6.40 19.51
C ARG A 44 2.69 7.43 18.46
N MET A 45 3.66 7.12 17.57
CA MET A 45 4.04 8.04 16.50
C MET A 45 2.86 8.40 15.60
N ARG A 46 2.66 9.69 15.36
CA ARG A 46 1.61 10.20 14.49
C ARG A 46 2.19 10.51 13.10
N PHE A 47 1.52 10.01 12.07
CA PHE A 47 1.81 10.33 10.68
C PHE A 47 0.68 11.18 10.13
N SER A 48 1.00 12.36 9.62
CA SER A 48 0.00 13.28 9.07
C SER A 48 -0.61 12.71 7.79
N PRO A 49 -1.95 12.70 7.67
CA PRO A 49 -2.60 12.22 6.47
C PRO A 49 -2.40 13.19 5.31
N ARG A 50 -2.18 12.65 4.11
CA ARG A 50 -2.15 13.42 2.87
C ARG A 50 -2.65 12.60 1.69
N ILE A 51 -3.10 13.28 0.65
CA ILE A 51 -3.47 12.67 -0.63
C ILE A 51 -2.22 12.74 -1.51
N CYS A 52 -1.61 11.60 -1.81
CA CYS A 52 -0.52 11.50 -2.78
C CYS A 52 -1.07 11.42 -4.21
N LEU A 53 -0.21 11.57 -5.22
CA LEU A 53 -0.61 11.60 -6.64
C LEU A 53 -1.46 10.37 -7.04
N ALA A 54 -1.03 9.16 -6.68
CA ALA A 54 -1.79 7.95 -7.00
C ALA A 54 -3.19 7.93 -6.35
N THR A 55 -3.31 8.41 -5.09
CA THR A 55 -4.60 8.53 -4.40
C THR A 55 -5.47 9.63 -5.04
N GLU A 56 -4.87 10.74 -5.47
CA GLU A 56 -5.56 11.80 -6.22
C GLU A 56 -6.14 11.25 -7.53
N GLN A 57 -5.33 10.56 -8.32
CA GLN A 57 -5.74 9.93 -9.57
C GLN A 57 -6.84 8.88 -9.35
N MET A 58 -6.75 8.08 -8.29
CA MET A 58 -7.78 7.13 -7.90
C MET A 58 -9.13 7.81 -7.65
N LEU A 59 -9.14 8.87 -6.84
CA LEU A 59 -10.36 9.61 -6.52
C LEU A 59 -10.97 10.22 -7.78
N SER A 60 -10.16 10.85 -8.63
CA SER A 60 -10.60 11.44 -9.89
C SER A 60 -11.15 10.37 -10.84
N GLY A 61 -10.48 9.22 -10.99
CA GLY A 61 -10.93 8.11 -11.83
C GLY A 61 -12.25 7.48 -11.35
N LEU A 62 -12.49 7.47 -10.03
CA LEU A 62 -13.74 6.95 -9.46
C LEU A 62 -14.88 7.99 -9.45
N SER A 63 -14.63 9.24 -9.77
CA SER A 63 -15.64 10.32 -9.66
C SER A 63 -16.88 10.06 -10.50
N GLY A 64 -16.73 9.42 -11.67
CA GLY A 64 -17.86 9.05 -12.55
C GLY A 64 -18.83 8.03 -11.94
N GLU A 65 -18.37 7.20 -11.00
CA GLU A 65 -19.15 6.16 -10.32
C GLU A 65 -19.84 6.68 -9.05
N LEU A 66 -19.55 7.91 -8.65
CA LEU A 66 -20.11 8.56 -7.46
C LEU A 66 -21.23 9.53 -7.86
N THR A 67 -22.07 9.88 -6.89
CA THR A 67 -23.18 10.80 -7.07
C THR A 67 -23.10 12.00 -6.14
N GLY A 68 -23.79 13.10 -6.46
CA GLY A 68 -23.95 14.26 -5.61
C GLY A 68 -22.64 14.86 -5.12
N TYR A 69 -22.58 15.20 -3.84
CA TYR A 69 -21.42 15.83 -3.21
C TYR A 69 -20.16 14.94 -3.26
N GLY A 70 -20.32 13.62 -3.17
CA GLY A 70 -19.21 12.67 -3.27
C GLY A 70 -18.51 12.73 -4.63
N ARG A 71 -19.27 12.83 -5.72
CA ARG A 71 -18.75 13.01 -7.08
C ARG A 71 -17.94 14.30 -7.19
N PHE A 72 -18.51 15.41 -6.71
CA PHE A 72 -17.82 16.71 -6.73
C PHE A 72 -16.49 16.66 -5.97
N CYS A 73 -16.49 16.10 -4.76
CA CYS A 73 -15.26 15.95 -3.97
C CYS A 73 -14.21 15.11 -4.68
N ALA A 74 -14.60 13.98 -5.25
CA ALA A 74 -13.69 13.06 -5.93
C ALA A 74 -13.15 13.65 -7.26
N ALA A 75 -13.95 14.42 -7.98
CA ALA A 75 -13.54 15.12 -9.19
C ALA A 75 -12.57 16.29 -8.93
N HIS A 76 -12.60 16.86 -7.72
CA HIS A 76 -11.75 18.00 -7.34
C HIS A 76 -10.93 17.72 -6.07
N PRO A 77 -10.07 16.66 -6.05
CA PRO A 77 -9.42 16.18 -4.81
C PRO A 77 -8.48 17.20 -4.18
N ARG A 78 -7.89 18.10 -4.94
CA ARG A 78 -7.03 19.17 -4.40
C ARG A 78 -7.85 20.23 -3.64
N LEU A 79 -8.97 20.66 -4.21
CA LEU A 79 -9.89 21.63 -3.60
C LEU A 79 -10.58 21.03 -2.37
N MET A 80 -11.02 19.78 -2.48
CA MET A 80 -11.79 19.08 -1.46
C MET A 80 -10.94 18.17 -0.56
N ARG A 81 -9.65 18.52 -0.41
CA ARG A 81 -8.66 17.73 0.34
C ARG A 81 -9.11 17.38 1.76
N GLN A 82 -9.62 18.37 2.51
CA GLN A 82 -9.97 18.18 3.92
C GLN A 82 -11.16 17.22 4.13
N PRO A 83 -12.31 17.38 3.45
CA PRO A 83 -13.42 16.43 3.58
C PRO A 83 -13.05 15.04 3.08
N LEU A 84 -12.26 14.91 2.00
CA LEU A 84 -11.77 13.63 1.50
C LEU A 84 -10.86 12.94 2.52
N LEU A 85 -9.90 13.66 3.11
CA LEU A 85 -9.04 13.09 4.16
C LEU A 85 -9.85 12.64 5.37
N ARG A 86 -10.83 13.41 5.84
CA ARG A 86 -11.70 12.98 6.95
C ARG A 86 -12.45 11.70 6.62
N LYS A 87 -12.98 11.59 5.40
CA LYS A 87 -13.71 10.41 4.95
C LYS A 87 -12.80 9.19 4.80
N LEU A 88 -11.64 9.35 4.19
CA LEU A 88 -10.66 8.26 4.04
C LEU A 88 -10.12 7.81 5.40
N ASP A 89 -9.81 8.75 6.28
CA ASP A 89 -9.26 8.45 7.61
C ASP A 89 -10.24 7.70 8.53
N SER A 90 -11.53 7.73 8.25
CA SER A 90 -12.54 7.00 9.00
C SER A 90 -12.49 5.47 8.77
N THR A 91 -11.75 5.00 7.76
CA THR A 91 -11.64 3.57 7.41
C THR A 91 -10.20 3.08 7.49
N HIS A 92 -10.00 1.80 7.83
CA HIS A 92 -8.66 1.20 7.86
C HIS A 92 -7.96 1.31 6.50
N TYR A 93 -8.64 0.97 5.43
CA TYR A 93 -8.11 1.04 4.07
C TYR A 93 -7.80 2.48 3.64
N GLY A 94 -8.67 3.42 3.92
CA GLY A 94 -8.44 4.83 3.62
C GLY A 94 -7.23 5.41 4.37
N ARG A 95 -7.00 4.99 5.64
CA ARG A 95 -5.77 5.33 6.36
C ARG A 95 -4.53 4.78 5.69
N ALA A 96 -4.59 3.56 5.15
CA ALA A 96 -3.47 2.97 4.41
C ALA A 96 -3.13 3.76 3.13
N LEU A 97 -4.12 4.38 2.48
CA LEU A 97 -3.93 5.20 1.28
C LEU A 97 -3.44 6.62 1.57
N THR A 98 -3.55 7.11 2.81
CA THR A 98 -3.32 8.52 3.12
C THR A 98 -2.16 8.79 4.06
N ARG A 99 -1.58 7.76 4.69
CA ARG A 99 -0.47 7.95 5.64
C ARG A 99 0.50 6.78 5.66
N THR A 100 1.72 7.08 6.08
CA THR A 100 2.68 6.07 6.52
C THR A 100 2.13 5.37 7.75
N GLN A 101 2.33 4.06 7.85
CA GLN A 101 1.88 3.23 8.95
C GLN A 101 3.07 2.46 9.52
N LEU A 102 3.07 2.27 10.84
CA LEU A 102 4.04 1.48 11.57
C LEU A 102 3.30 0.45 12.41
N MET A 103 3.74 -0.79 12.38
CA MET A 103 3.17 -1.89 13.16
C MET A 103 4.25 -2.85 13.66
N ILE A 104 3.99 -3.55 14.74
CA ILE A 104 4.81 -4.68 15.16
C ILE A 104 4.48 -5.86 14.25
N SER A 105 5.50 -6.50 13.70
CA SER A 105 5.39 -7.69 12.84
C SER A 105 5.85 -8.97 13.52
N ALA A 106 6.79 -8.88 14.48
CA ALA A 106 7.26 -10.02 15.25
C ALA A 106 7.79 -9.58 16.61
N MET A 107 7.80 -10.49 17.55
CA MET A 107 8.46 -10.37 18.84
C MET A 107 9.25 -11.66 19.10
N GLY A 108 10.47 -11.55 19.62
CA GLY A 108 11.35 -12.67 19.86
C GLY A 108 12.16 -12.50 21.14
N GLY A 109 12.87 -13.58 21.54
CA GLY A 109 13.67 -13.63 22.75
C GLY A 109 12.91 -14.04 23.99
N ASP A 110 13.64 -14.33 25.07
CA ASP A 110 13.05 -14.67 26.38
C ASP A 110 12.92 -13.41 27.23
N VAL A 111 11.76 -12.77 27.15
CA VAL A 111 11.44 -11.55 27.91
C VAL A 111 11.52 -11.78 29.43
N LEU A 112 11.33 -13.03 29.88
CA LEU A 112 11.34 -13.38 31.30
C LEU A 112 12.77 -13.55 31.87
N GLN A 113 13.71 -13.98 31.03
CA GLN A 113 15.10 -14.15 31.42
C GLN A 113 15.95 -12.91 31.10
N GLY A 114 15.39 -11.91 30.41
CA GLY A 114 16.09 -10.64 30.17
C GLY A 114 17.15 -10.67 29.07
N ASP A 115 17.35 -11.82 28.44
CA ASP A 115 18.36 -12.00 27.40
C ASP A 115 17.71 -12.02 26.01
N ASP A 116 18.31 -11.29 25.06
CA ASP A 116 17.98 -11.28 23.62
C ASP A 116 16.53 -10.89 23.24
N ALA A 117 15.85 -10.12 24.09
CA ALA A 117 14.51 -9.63 23.74
C ALA A 117 14.56 -8.71 22.52
N SER A 118 13.68 -8.97 21.56
CA SER A 118 13.61 -8.19 20.32
C SER A 118 12.18 -7.93 19.87
N ILE A 119 11.98 -6.77 19.23
CA ILE A 119 10.70 -6.40 18.60
C ILE A 119 10.98 -5.94 17.18
N THR A 120 10.37 -6.61 16.21
CA THR A 120 10.48 -6.25 14.80
C THR A 120 9.28 -5.41 14.38
N PHE A 121 9.58 -4.28 13.80
CA PHE A 121 8.61 -3.35 13.24
C PHE A 121 8.60 -3.42 11.72
N GLN A 122 7.41 -3.27 11.16
CA GLN A 122 7.20 -3.05 9.73
C GLN A 122 6.53 -1.71 9.49
N ALA A 123 7.15 -0.90 8.65
CA ALA A 123 6.58 0.36 8.17
C ALA A 123 6.14 0.22 6.71
N SER A 124 4.99 0.82 6.42
CA SER A 124 4.44 0.98 5.07
C SER A 124 4.44 2.47 4.74
N ILE A 125 5.38 2.91 3.89
CA ILE A 125 5.78 4.29 3.68
C ILE A 125 4.96 4.91 2.54
N LEU A 126 4.27 6.02 2.82
CA LEU A 126 3.47 6.71 1.81
C LEU A 126 4.38 7.43 0.80
N PRO A 127 4.09 7.40 -0.53
CA PRO A 127 4.83 8.19 -1.51
C PRO A 127 4.99 9.65 -1.09
N GLY A 128 6.23 10.15 -1.12
CA GLY A 128 6.63 11.46 -0.64
C GLY A 128 7.10 11.53 0.82
N ASP A 129 7.01 10.44 1.61
CA ASP A 129 7.86 10.22 2.78
C ASP A 129 9.10 9.45 2.32
N SER A 130 10.26 9.65 2.96
CA SER A 130 11.44 8.87 2.69
C SER A 130 11.70 7.84 3.79
N ALA A 131 12.25 6.70 3.41
CA ALA A 131 12.61 5.64 4.34
C ALA A 131 13.71 6.11 5.31
N ASP A 132 14.72 6.83 4.79
CA ASP A 132 15.75 7.45 5.62
C ASP A 132 15.19 8.49 6.60
N GLY A 133 14.23 9.30 6.17
CA GLY A 133 13.55 10.26 7.04
C GLY A 133 12.78 9.57 8.16
N LEU A 134 12.15 8.43 7.85
CA LEU A 134 11.47 7.61 8.85
C LEU A 134 12.47 6.98 9.82
N LEU A 135 13.58 6.42 9.34
CA LEU A 135 14.62 5.82 10.18
C LEU A 135 15.18 6.85 11.19
N ARG A 136 15.61 8.02 10.71
CA ARG A 136 16.06 9.11 11.61
C ARG A 136 15.01 9.52 12.64
N ARG A 137 13.74 9.44 12.29
CA ARG A 137 12.65 9.74 13.22
C ARG A 137 12.48 8.62 14.25
N VAL A 138 12.60 7.36 13.83
CA VAL A 138 12.59 6.18 14.72
C VAL A 138 13.71 6.29 15.75
N GLU A 139 14.96 6.49 15.32
CA GLU A 139 16.11 6.63 16.17
C GLU A 139 15.95 7.77 17.20
N ARG A 140 15.45 8.93 16.75
CA ARG A 140 15.18 10.07 17.64
C ARG A 140 14.09 9.78 18.68
N VAL A 141 13.06 9.02 18.33
CA VAL A 141 11.97 8.65 19.24
C VAL A 141 12.44 7.61 20.25
N ILE A 142 13.28 6.67 19.84
CA ILE A 142 13.88 5.67 20.75
C ILE A 142 14.79 6.38 21.75
N SER A 143 15.80 7.10 21.29
CA SER A 143 16.73 7.91 22.11
C SER A 143 17.21 7.20 23.38
N ASP A 144 17.57 5.91 23.28
CA ASP A 144 18.03 5.06 24.37
C ASP A 144 19.18 4.18 23.88
N THR A 145 20.34 4.28 24.51
CA THR A 145 21.57 3.58 24.09
C THR A 145 21.55 2.08 24.36
N ARG A 146 20.59 1.61 25.18
CA ARG A 146 20.39 0.17 25.44
C ARG A 146 19.62 -0.52 24.33
N ILE A 147 19.14 0.23 23.34
CA ILE A 147 18.36 -0.31 22.22
C ILE A 147 19.18 -0.22 20.95
N LEU A 148 19.52 -1.38 20.41
CA LEU A 148 20.11 -1.50 19.08
C LEU A 148 19.00 -1.51 18.02
N VAL A 149 19.14 -0.68 17.00
CA VAL A 149 18.23 -0.64 15.84
C VAL A 149 18.92 -1.29 14.65
N THR A 150 18.41 -2.43 14.20
CA THR A 150 18.93 -3.14 13.03
C THR A 150 17.91 -3.03 11.89
N VAL A 151 18.32 -2.43 10.77
CA VAL A 151 17.47 -2.35 9.56
C VAL A 151 17.61 -3.63 8.76
N ASN A 152 16.51 -4.40 8.65
CA ASN A 152 16.46 -5.66 7.93
C ASN A 152 16.16 -5.46 6.44
N GLN A 153 15.29 -4.49 6.13
CA GLN A 153 14.89 -4.15 4.77
C GLN A 153 14.48 -2.68 4.70
N MET A 154 14.85 -2.00 3.63
CA MET A 154 14.47 -0.61 3.38
C MET A 154 14.27 -0.38 1.88
N ASP A 155 13.03 -0.12 1.49
CA ASP A 155 12.63 0.18 0.11
C ASP A 155 11.84 1.49 0.10
N GLU A 156 12.24 2.43 -0.75
CA GLU A 156 11.47 3.66 -0.97
C GLU A 156 10.11 3.37 -1.64
N ALA A 157 9.17 4.30 -1.52
CA ALA A 157 7.94 4.22 -2.28
C ALA A 157 8.23 4.31 -3.78
N SER A 158 7.49 3.56 -4.59
CA SER A 158 7.68 3.56 -6.04
C SER A 158 7.35 4.91 -6.68
N VAL A 159 7.96 5.18 -7.82
CA VAL A 159 7.52 6.26 -8.71
C VAL A 159 6.10 5.95 -9.18
N VAL A 160 5.26 6.98 -9.28
CA VAL A 160 3.89 6.85 -9.80
C VAL A 160 3.94 6.85 -11.32
N SER A 161 3.54 5.75 -11.96
CA SER A 161 3.47 5.62 -13.41
C SER A 161 2.42 6.56 -14.01
N PRO A 162 2.69 7.16 -15.19
CA PRO A 162 1.73 8.00 -15.89
C PRO A 162 0.44 7.25 -16.25
N ILE A 163 -0.70 7.93 -16.17
CA ILE A 163 -2.01 7.43 -16.59
C ILE A 163 -2.41 7.96 -17.97
N GLN A 164 -1.45 8.21 -18.81
CA GLN A 164 -1.58 8.74 -20.18
C GLN A 164 -0.53 8.09 -21.08
N GLY A 165 -0.78 8.14 -22.38
CA GLY A 165 0.12 7.61 -23.39
C GLY A 165 -0.13 6.14 -23.73
N THR A 166 0.62 5.65 -24.72
CA THR A 166 0.38 4.37 -25.41
C THR A 166 0.30 3.17 -24.48
N ALA A 167 1.17 3.09 -23.45
CA ALA A 167 1.17 1.96 -22.52
C ALA A 167 -0.08 1.93 -21.63
N TRP A 168 -0.57 3.09 -21.19
CA TRP A 168 -1.82 3.18 -20.42
C TRP A 168 -3.03 2.87 -21.32
N GLU A 169 -3.03 3.40 -22.54
CA GLU A 169 -4.10 3.17 -23.52
C GLU A 169 -4.19 1.70 -23.93
N ALA A 170 -3.07 1.04 -24.18
CA ALA A 170 -3.03 -0.38 -24.47
C ALA A 170 -3.64 -1.22 -23.34
N LEU A 171 -3.22 -0.93 -22.08
CA LEU A 171 -3.74 -1.62 -20.90
C LEU A 171 -5.24 -1.40 -20.73
N THR A 172 -5.71 -0.15 -20.79
CA THR A 172 -7.13 0.17 -20.60
C THR A 172 -7.99 -0.38 -21.72
N THR A 173 -7.50 -0.40 -22.95
CA THR A 173 -8.16 -1.05 -24.09
C THR A 173 -8.33 -2.55 -23.84
N ALA A 174 -7.27 -3.23 -23.42
CA ALA A 174 -7.34 -4.66 -23.08
C ALA A 174 -8.34 -4.93 -21.93
N ILE A 175 -8.36 -4.05 -20.91
CA ILE A 175 -9.34 -4.17 -19.82
C ILE A 175 -10.76 -4.02 -20.37
N HIS A 176 -11.05 -3.04 -21.22
CA HIS A 176 -12.39 -2.86 -21.80
C HIS A 176 -12.82 -4.03 -22.69
N VAL A 177 -11.90 -4.65 -23.41
CA VAL A 177 -12.20 -5.83 -24.25
C VAL A 177 -12.60 -7.04 -23.40
N HIS A 178 -11.84 -7.32 -22.35
CA HIS A 178 -12.05 -8.52 -21.53
C HIS A 178 -13.02 -8.32 -20.35
N PHE A 179 -13.27 -7.07 -19.97
CA PHE A 179 -14.17 -6.68 -18.86
C PHE A 179 -15.08 -5.52 -19.30
N PRO A 180 -15.99 -5.75 -20.26
CA PRO A 180 -16.80 -4.68 -20.84
C PRO A 180 -17.67 -3.98 -19.79
N GLY A 181 -17.68 -2.64 -19.85
CA GLY A 181 -18.45 -1.80 -18.93
C GLY A 181 -17.90 -1.68 -17.53
N MET A 182 -16.74 -2.29 -17.24
CA MET A 182 -16.07 -2.16 -15.94
C MET A 182 -15.34 -0.80 -15.86
N PRO A 183 -15.64 0.05 -14.88
CA PRO A 183 -14.88 1.28 -14.65
C PRO A 183 -13.42 0.96 -14.34
N ILE A 184 -12.50 1.81 -14.79
CA ILE A 184 -11.06 1.68 -14.53
C ILE A 184 -10.63 2.83 -13.64
N ALA A 185 -9.90 2.51 -12.57
CA ALA A 185 -9.30 3.52 -11.72
C ALA A 185 -7.84 3.18 -11.41
N PRO A 186 -6.94 4.14 -11.58
CA PRO A 186 -5.59 4.01 -11.02
C PRO A 186 -5.67 3.97 -9.50
N TYR A 187 -4.72 3.29 -8.84
CA TYR A 187 -4.70 3.28 -7.38
C TYR A 187 -3.27 3.11 -6.83
N LEU A 188 -3.10 3.43 -5.54
CA LEU A 188 -1.88 3.15 -4.81
C LEU A 188 -1.94 1.73 -4.22
N LEU A 189 -1.04 0.85 -4.65
CA LEU A 189 -0.88 -0.45 -4.02
C LEU A 189 -0.32 -0.27 -2.61
N THR A 190 -1.05 -0.75 -1.61
CA THR A 190 -0.64 -0.64 -0.21
C THR A 190 0.27 -1.79 0.25
N GLY A 191 0.33 -2.86 -0.54
CA GLY A 191 1.27 -3.97 -0.41
C GLY A 191 2.56 -3.72 -1.19
N ALA A 192 3.42 -4.73 -1.26
CA ALA A 192 4.63 -4.74 -2.05
C ALA A 192 4.51 -5.75 -3.20
N SER A 193 5.17 -5.46 -4.31
CA SER A 193 5.27 -6.36 -5.46
C SER A 193 6.69 -6.34 -6.04
N ASP A 194 7.03 -7.39 -6.80
CA ASP A 194 8.32 -7.45 -7.50
C ASP A 194 8.43 -6.43 -8.64
N ALA A 195 7.32 -5.81 -9.03
CA ALA A 195 7.28 -4.78 -10.06
C ALA A 195 8.22 -3.60 -9.78
N ARG A 196 8.51 -3.28 -8.51
CA ARG A 196 9.49 -2.24 -8.13
C ARG A 196 10.89 -2.48 -8.67
N ARG A 197 11.26 -3.76 -8.86
CA ARG A 197 12.58 -4.14 -9.41
C ARG A 197 12.73 -3.75 -10.88
N MET A 198 11.61 -3.47 -11.55
CA MET A 198 11.60 -3.04 -12.95
C MET A 198 11.75 -1.51 -13.11
N GLU A 199 11.63 -0.74 -12.04
CA GLU A 199 11.70 0.74 -12.09
C GLU A 199 12.99 1.29 -12.74
N PRO A 200 14.19 0.71 -12.54
CA PRO A 200 15.39 1.21 -13.18
C PRO A 200 15.39 1.08 -14.70
N ILE A 201 14.56 0.20 -15.26
CA ILE A 201 14.55 -0.12 -16.70
C ILE A 201 13.25 0.25 -17.40
N CYS A 202 12.16 0.53 -16.65
CA CYS A 202 10.86 0.83 -17.24
C CYS A 202 10.13 1.93 -16.43
N PRO A 203 9.76 3.06 -17.05
CA PRO A 203 9.01 4.13 -16.38
C PRO A 203 7.50 3.88 -16.33
N TYR A 204 7.01 2.85 -17.04
CA TYR A 204 5.58 2.51 -17.13
C TYR A 204 5.32 1.18 -16.48
N ILE A 205 5.03 1.19 -15.18
CA ILE A 205 4.80 -0.02 -14.41
C ILE A 205 3.36 -0.01 -13.90
N TYR A 206 2.56 -0.91 -14.43
CA TYR A 206 1.16 -1.09 -14.03
C TYR A 206 0.98 -2.45 -13.35
N ARG A 207 0.32 -2.45 -12.21
CA ARG A 207 0.06 -3.63 -11.39
C ARG A 207 -1.42 -3.97 -11.53
N PHE A 208 -1.72 -4.96 -12.36
CA PHE A 208 -3.09 -5.36 -12.66
C PHE A 208 -3.20 -6.89 -12.71
N SER A 209 -4.23 -7.39 -12.06
CA SER A 209 -4.58 -8.81 -12.08
C SER A 209 -5.91 -8.97 -12.81
N PRO A 210 -5.97 -9.61 -13.99
CA PRO A 210 -7.18 -9.73 -14.81
C PRO A 210 -8.14 -10.82 -14.29
N PHE A 211 -8.40 -10.81 -12.99
CA PHE A 211 -9.25 -11.78 -12.33
C PHE A 211 -10.37 -11.10 -11.56
N VAL A 212 -11.61 -11.58 -11.73
CA VAL A 212 -12.75 -11.15 -10.92
C VAL A 212 -12.88 -12.11 -9.75
N LEU A 213 -12.45 -11.68 -8.58
CA LEU A 213 -12.50 -12.48 -7.36
C LEU A 213 -13.61 -11.95 -6.44
N PRO A 214 -14.57 -12.78 -6.05
CA PRO A 214 -15.53 -12.40 -5.02
C PRO A 214 -14.80 -12.22 -3.67
N PRO A 215 -15.38 -11.44 -2.73
CA PRO A 215 -14.71 -11.11 -1.46
C PRO A 215 -14.23 -12.32 -0.67
N GLU A 216 -14.98 -13.41 -0.69
CA GLU A 216 -14.65 -14.67 0.00
C GLU A 216 -13.45 -15.40 -0.62
N GLU A 217 -13.22 -15.29 -1.91
CA GLU A 217 -12.03 -15.85 -2.56
C GLU A 217 -10.83 -14.90 -2.42
N LEU A 218 -11.06 -13.58 -2.47
CA LEU A 218 -10.02 -12.59 -2.20
C LEU A 218 -9.46 -12.70 -0.78
N ALA A 219 -10.30 -13.04 0.20
CA ALA A 219 -9.90 -13.26 1.58
C ALA A 219 -9.03 -14.51 1.78
N LYS A 220 -9.00 -15.44 0.81
CA LYS A 220 -8.16 -16.64 0.83
C LYS A 220 -6.79 -16.43 0.21
N MET A 221 -6.50 -15.27 -0.34
CA MET A 221 -5.19 -14.97 -0.91
C MET A 221 -4.10 -15.18 0.14
N HIS A 222 -3.08 -15.99 -0.20
CA HIS A 222 -2.01 -16.43 0.70
C HIS A 222 -2.46 -17.31 1.89
N HIS A 223 -3.66 -17.91 1.81
CA HIS A 223 -4.19 -18.81 2.84
C HIS A 223 -4.50 -20.20 2.26
N PRO A 224 -4.67 -21.24 3.08
CA PRO A 224 -5.12 -22.54 2.63
C PRO A 224 -6.42 -22.44 1.83
N ASN A 225 -6.54 -23.28 0.79
CA ASN A 225 -7.67 -23.31 -0.15
C ASN A 225 -7.81 -22.05 -1.03
N GLU A 226 -6.74 -21.30 -1.23
CA GLU A 226 -6.68 -20.30 -2.30
C GLU A 226 -6.95 -20.96 -3.64
N ARG A 227 -7.85 -20.39 -4.43
CA ARG A 227 -8.28 -20.95 -5.71
C ARG A 227 -8.73 -19.87 -6.68
N ILE A 228 -8.68 -20.20 -7.96
CA ILE A 228 -9.20 -19.39 -9.05
C ILE A 228 -10.13 -20.23 -9.92
N SER A 229 -11.20 -19.67 -10.45
CA SER A 229 -12.08 -20.37 -11.37
C SER A 229 -11.38 -20.57 -12.73
N ILE A 230 -11.73 -21.67 -13.42
CA ILE A 230 -11.24 -21.94 -14.78
C ILE A 230 -11.59 -20.80 -15.73
N GLU A 231 -12.78 -20.23 -15.62
CA GLU A 231 -13.20 -19.06 -16.41
C GLU A 231 -12.27 -17.86 -16.21
N ASN A 232 -11.91 -17.53 -14.96
CA ASN A 232 -10.96 -16.45 -14.67
C ASN A 232 -9.57 -16.76 -15.26
N LEU A 233 -9.11 -18.01 -15.17
CA LEU A 233 -7.82 -18.40 -15.74
C LEU A 233 -7.81 -18.23 -17.25
N LEU A 234 -8.84 -18.68 -17.94
CA LEU A 234 -8.96 -18.54 -19.41
C LEU A 234 -9.05 -17.07 -19.84
N ARG A 235 -9.84 -16.26 -19.11
CA ARG A 235 -9.96 -14.82 -19.36
C ARG A 235 -8.63 -14.11 -19.13
N GLY A 236 -7.95 -14.41 -18.05
CA GLY A 236 -6.62 -13.86 -17.74
C GLY A 236 -5.59 -14.21 -18.82
N THR A 237 -5.59 -15.46 -19.28
CA THR A 237 -4.72 -15.91 -20.38
C THR A 237 -5.00 -15.12 -21.67
N ALA A 238 -6.25 -14.94 -22.03
CA ALA A 238 -6.65 -14.14 -23.20
C ALA A 238 -6.23 -12.67 -23.08
N PHE A 239 -6.40 -12.08 -21.88
CA PHE A 239 -5.95 -10.73 -21.58
C PHE A 239 -4.45 -10.56 -21.78
N PHE A 240 -3.62 -11.41 -21.14
CA PHE A 240 -2.17 -11.33 -21.29
C PHE A 240 -1.69 -11.61 -22.71
N ARG A 241 -2.35 -12.52 -23.43
CA ARG A 241 -2.07 -12.73 -24.86
C ARG A 241 -2.28 -11.45 -25.68
N GLN A 242 -3.36 -10.71 -25.44
CA GLN A 242 -3.60 -9.41 -26.10
C GLN A 242 -2.51 -8.40 -25.73
N MET A 243 -2.12 -8.30 -24.45
CA MET A 243 -1.09 -7.37 -24.01
C MET A 243 0.28 -7.65 -24.63
N LEU A 244 0.62 -8.90 -24.89
CA LEU A 244 1.89 -9.29 -25.54
C LEU A 244 1.90 -9.02 -27.05
N MET A 245 0.74 -8.80 -27.66
CA MET A 245 0.59 -8.54 -29.09
C MET A 245 0.33 -7.07 -29.43
N ALA A 246 0.16 -6.22 -28.40
CA ALA A 246 -0.06 -4.80 -28.53
C ALA A 246 1.27 -4.04 -28.56
#